data_b50b0750c3143424b68f57bfd9fa2461
#
_entry.id   b50b0750c3143424b68f57bfd9fa2461
#
_cell.length_a   1.000
_cell.length_b   1.000
_cell.length_c   1.000
_cell.angle_alpha   90.00
_cell.angle_beta   90.00
_cell.angle_gamma   90.00
#
_symmetry.space_group_name_H-M   'P 1'
#
loop_
_entity.id
_entity.type
_entity.pdbx_description
1 polymer ?
#
loop_
_entity_poly.entity_id
_entity_poly.type
_entity_poly.pdbx_seq_one_letter_code
_entity_poly.pdbx_strand_id
1 'polypeptide(L)'
;MENFFHKETDGIYRLRVPFDNIYTSVFLIIANEKRILVDCATTSDDVDGYIVPALTELGYTLSDMDTIVISHKHGDHAGGIERVMALAPEIEVVKGVEVVLADGISTYSLAGHTVDCIGVLDERTATLITADGLQGAGVDKYRCSIKNRAAYIETLEKIKTDERVENLLFSHAYEPWNKDHICGRGEVLVCLSDCIKYFGGNK
;
A
#
# COMPACT_ATOMS: atom_id res chain seq x y z
N MET A 1 -5.49 -18.40 6.03
CA MET A 1 -5.03 -17.03 6.31
C MET A 1 -5.82 -16.51 7.51
N GLU A 2 -5.18 -15.75 8.37
CA GLU A 2 -5.81 -15.22 9.57
C GLU A 2 -6.58 -13.94 9.20
N ASN A 3 -7.84 -13.85 9.63
CA ASN A 3 -8.75 -12.74 9.25
C ASN A 3 -8.67 -11.59 10.27
N PHE A 4 -7.46 -11.14 10.62
CA PHE A 4 -7.25 -10.03 11.53
C PHE A 4 -6.06 -9.15 11.10
N PHE A 5 -6.04 -7.92 11.59
CA PHE A 5 -4.96 -6.99 11.35
C PHE A 5 -3.73 -7.35 12.16
N HIS A 6 -2.62 -7.66 11.49
CA HIS A 6 -1.30 -7.85 12.09
C HIS A 6 -0.58 -6.52 12.22
N LYS A 7 0.02 -6.26 13.38
CA LYS A 7 0.85 -5.07 13.57
C LYS A 7 2.17 -5.22 12.81
N GLU A 8 2.43 -4.34 11.84
CA GLU A 8 3.69 -4.28 11.09
C GLU A 8 4.72 -3.42 11.81
N THR A 9 4.30 -2.23 12.27
CA THR A 9 5.09 -1.32 13.09
C THR A 9 4.17 -0.48 13.95
N ASP A 10 4.68 0.53 14.66
CA ASP A 10 3.83 1.33 15.53
C ASP A 10 2.79 2.13 14.76
N GLY A 11 1.51 1.89 15.10
CA GLY A 11 0.37 2.50 14.43
C GLY A 11 0.06 1.99 13.02
N ILE A 12 0.82 1.06 12.44
CA ILE A 12 0.55 0.47 11.12
C ILE A 12 0.21 -1.01 11.26
N TYR A 13 -0.92 -1.40 10.71
CA TYR A 13 -1.45 -2.76 10.72
C TYR A 13 -1.76 -3.20 9.29
N ARG A 14 -1.61 -4.49 9.00
CA ARG A 14 -1.90 -5.13 7.72
C ARG A 14 -2.91 -6.25 7.87
N LEU A 15 -3.89 -6.27 6.99
CA LEU A 15 -4.78 -7.38 6.73
C LEU A 15 -4.46 -7.98 5.37
N ARG A 16 -4.23 -9.30 5.30
CA ARG A 16 -4.02 -10.02 4.03
C ARG A 16 -5.33 -10.64 3.59
N VAL A 17 -5.89 -10.15 2.50
CA VAL A 17 -7.14 -10.64 1.90
C VAL A 17 -6.80 -11.59 0.73
N PRO A 18 -7.35 -12.81 0.66
CA PRO A 18 -7.08 -13.73 -0.43
C PRO A 18 -7.38 -13.11 -1.81
N PHE A 19 -6.45 -13.30 -2.75
CA PHE A 19 -6.58 -12.83 -4.13
C PHE A 19 -5.91 -13.84 -5.06
N ASP A 20 -6.69 -14.53 -5.88
CA ASP A 20 -6.23 -15.67 -6.67
C ASP A 20 -5.44 -16.70 -5.82
N ASN A 21 -4.19 -16.93 -6.18
CA ASN A 21 -3.26 -17.81 -5.45
C ASN A 21 -2.27 -17.07 -4.53
N ILE A 22 -2.51 -15.78 -4.32
CA ILE A 22 -1.75 -14.89 -3.45
C ILE A 22 -2.70 -14.16 -2.50
N TYR A 23 -2.35 -12.97 -2.03
CA TYR A 23 -3.22 -12.04 -1.30
C TYR A 23 -2.99 -10.62 -1.78
N THR A 24 -3.98 -9.76 -1.56
CA THR A 24 -3.82 -8.30 -1.53
C THR A 24 -3.81 -7.82 -0.10
N SER A 25 -3.12 -6.72 0.18
CA SER A 25 -3.06 -6.14 1.53
C SER A 25 -3.96 -4.93 1.64
N VAL A 26 -4.71 -4.88 2.73
CA VAL A 26 -5.38 -3.68 3.23
C VAL A 26 -4.60 -3.21 4.46
N PHE A 27 -4.25 -1.92 4.53
CA PHE A 27 -3.56 -1.40 5.69
C PHE A 27 -4.47 -0.49 6.51
N LEU A 28 -4.28 -0.52 7.83
CA LEU A 28 -4.87 0.42 8.76
C LEU A 28 -3.74 1.20 9.43
N ILE A 29 -3.81 2.52 9.36
CA ILE A 29 -2.91 3.42 10.07
C ILE A 29 -3.69 4.12 11.18
N ILE A 30 -3.19 4.02 12.40
CA ILE A 30 -3.72 4.72 13.57
C ILE A 30 -2.69 5.76 14.00
N ALA A 31 -3.07 7.03 13.91
CA ALA A 31 -2.20 8.16 14.18
C ALA A 31 -2.94 9.19 15.03
N ASN A 32 -2.58 9.28 16.31
CA ASN A 32 -3.32 10.11 17.26
C ASN A 32 -4.81 9.73 17.25
N GLU A 33 -5.67 10.66 16.85
CA GLU A 33 -7.12 10.44 16.74
C GLU A 33 -7.56 10.05 15.32
N LYS A 34 -6.63 9.96 14.35
CA LYS A 34 -6.91 9.63 12.96
C LYS A 34 -6.76 8.14 12.67
N ARG A 35 -7.70 7.61 11.90
CA ARG A 35 -7.72 6.23 11.39
C ARG A 35 -7.85 6.26 9.89
N ILE A 36 -6.83 5.72 9.21
CA ILE A 36 -6.70 5.78 7.77
C ILE A 36 -6.63 4.34 7.24
N LEU A 37 -7.56 3.98 6.36
CA LEU A 37 -7.43 2.76 5.58
C LEU A 37 -6.63 3.02 4.30
N VAL A 38 -5.87 2.02 3.85
CA VAL A 38 -5.23 2.02 2.54
C VAL A 38 -5.69 0.79 1.80
N ASP A 39 -6.36 1.00 0.69
CA ASP A 39 -7.04 0.03 -0.16
C ASP A 39 -8.24 -0.69 0.52
N CYS A 40 -9.02 -1.44 -0.28
CA CYS A 40 -10.25 -2.08 0.17
C CYS A 40 -10.53 -3.44 -0.49
N ALA A 41 -9.47 -4.13 -0.90
CA ALA A 41 -9.55 -5.46 -1.53
C ALA A 41 -10.35 -5.48 -2.85
N THR A 42 -10.85 -6.67 -3.27
CA THR A 42 -11.32 -6.92 -4.63
C THR A 42 -12.83 -6.74 -4.78
N THR A 43 -13.60 -7.08 -3.74
CA THR A 43 -15.07 -7.17 -3.85
C THR A 43 -15.76 -6.64 -2.59
N SER A 44 -17.08 -6.43 -2.71
CA SER A 44 -17.94 -6.14 -1.55
C SER A 44 -17.91 -7.27 -0.52
N ASP A 45 -17.83 -8.53 -0.98
CA ASP A 45 -17.77 -9.69 -0.10
C ASP A 45 -16.45 -9.74 0.68
N ASP A 46 -15.34 -9.25 0.12
CA ASP A 46 -14.07 -9.11 0.84
C ASP A 46 -14.17 -8.06 1.94
N VAL A 47 -14.88 -6.96 1.70
CA VAL A 47 -15.12 -5.95 2.73
C VAL A 47 -15.92 -6.55 3.89
N ASP A 48 -17.02 -7.25 3.60
CA ASP A 48 -17.89 -7.84 4.61
C ASP A 48 -17.25 -9.06 5.31
N GLY A 49 -16.47 -9.86 4.58
CA GLY A 49 -15.87 -11.09 5.08
C GLY A 49 -14.53 -10.95 5.76
N TYR A 50 -13.76 -9.89 5.46
CA TYR A 50 -12.40 -9.71 5.97
C TYR A 50 -12.22 -8.37 6.66
N ILE A 51 -12.53 -7.23 5.99
CA ILE A 51 -12.20 -5.90 6.52
C ILE A 51 -13.06 -5.58 7.76
N VAL A 52 -14.39 -5.75 7.64
CA VAL A 52 -15.32 -5.46 8.74
C VAL A 52 -15.04 -6.33 9.97
N PRO A 53 -14.87 -7.65 9.87
CA PRO A 53 -14.52 -8.48 11.03
C PRO A 53 -13.17 -8.09 11.64
N ALA A 54 -12.14 -7.84 10.83
CA ALA A 54 -10.82 -7.48 11.32
C ALA A 54 -10.80 -6.13 12.05
N LEU A 55 -11.57 -5.14 11.58
CA LEU A 55 -11.76 -3.87 12.30
C LEU A 55 -12.50 -4.09 13.62
N THR A 56 -13.53 -4.95 13.62
CA THR A 56 -14.32 -5.27 14.82
C THR A 56 -13.45 -5.88 15.91
N GLU A 57 -12.49 -6.73 15.58
CA GLU A 57 -11.54 -7.31 16.53
C GLU A 57 -10.64 -6.24 17.20
N LEU A 58 -10.35 -5.15 16.48
CA LEU A 58 -9.64 -4.00 17.04
C LEU A 58 -10.56 -3.02 17.79
N GLY A 59 -11.86 -3.31 17.85
CA GLY A 59 -12.86 -2.46 18.50
C GLY A 59 -13.35 -1.30 17.64
N TYR A 60 -13.18 -1.38 16.31
CA TYR A 60 -13.59 -0.35 15.35
C TYR A 60 -14.66 -0.86 14.37
N THR A 61 -15.33 0.08 13.76
CA THR A 61 -16.20 -0.10 12.58
C THR A 61 -15.64 0.70 11.41
N LEU A 62 -16.15 0.49 10.20
CA LEU A 62 -15.78 1.33 9.06
C LEU A 62 -16.16 2.80 9.26
N SER A 63 -17.23 3.07 10.00
CA SER A 63 -17.64 4.45 10.32
C SER A 63 -16.71 5.19 11.30
N ASP A 64 -15.79 4.46 11.94
CA ASP A 64 -14.73 5.07 12.76
C ASP A 64 -13.52 5.48 11.93
N MET A 65 -13.47 5.15 10.65
CA MET A 65 -12.38 5.53 9.75
C MET A 65 -12.59 6.94 9.23
N ASP A 66 -11.57 7.80 9.35
CA ASP A 66 -11.61 9.17 8.86
C ASP A 66 -11.39 9.22 7.34
N THR A 67 -10.44 8.44 6.85
CA THR A 67 -10.01 8.49 5.44
C THR A 67 -9.76 7.08 4.90
N ILE A 68 -10.08 6.87 3.64
CA ILE A 68 -9.57 5.75 2.86
C ILE A 68 -8.72 6.28 1.71
N VAL A 69 -7.49 5.79 1.61
CA VAL A 69 -6.59 6.03 0.48
C VAL A 69 -6.72 4.88 -0.49
N ILE A 70 -7.11 5.15 -1.72
CA ILE A 70 -7.08 4.16 -2.81
C ILE A 70 -5.76 4.35 -3.55
N SER A 71 -4.87 3.38 -3.43
CA SER A 71 -3.52 3.46 -3.98
C SER A 71 -3.54 3.59 -5.50
N HIS A 72 -4.42 2.84 -6.17
CA HIS A 72 -4.67 2.92 -7.61
C HIS A 72 -5.97 2.16 -7.98
N LYS A 73 -6.34 2.20 -9.25
CA LYS A 73 -7.67 1.75 -9.74
C LYS A 73 -7.82 0.25 -10.03
N HIS A 74 -6.80 -0.60 -9.81
CA HIS A 74 -6.96 -2.02 -10.05
C HIS A 74 -7.97 -2.64 -9.07
N GLY A 75 -8.65 -3.69 -9.53
CA GLY A 75 -9.78 -4.28 -8.81
C GLY A 75 -9.42 -4.82 -7.42
N ASP A 76 -8.23 -5.39 -7.29
CA ASP A 76 -7.74 -5.95 -6.02
C ASP A 76 -7.32 -4.91 -4.97
N HIS A 77 -7.37 -3.63 -5.33
CA HIS A 77 -7.13 -2.49 -4.42
C HIS A 77 -8.38 -1.63 -4.21
N ALA A 78 -9.15 -1.39 -5.27
CA ALA A 78 -10.27 -0.47 -5.27
C ALA A 78 -11.66 -1.15 -5.38
N GLY A 79 -11.72 -2.47 -5.54
CA GLY A 79 -12.96 -3.17 -5.88
C GLY A 79 -14.02 -3.14 -4.79
N GLY A 80 -13.63 -3.04 -3.53
CA GLY A 80 -14.55 -2.93 -2.39
C GLY A 80 -15.05 -1.52 -2.08
N ILE A 81 -14.61 -0.48 -2.82
CA ILE A 81 -14.85 0.93 -2.43
C ILE A 81 -16.33 1.31 -2.31
N GLU A 82 -17.19 0.82 -3.20
CA GLU A 82 -18.63 1.11 -3.13
C GLU A 82 -19.24 0.56 -1.83
N ARG A 83 -18.76 -0.61 -1.39
CA ARG A 83 -19.22 -1.21 -0.13
C ARG A 83 -18.71 -0.45 1.08
N VAL A 84 -17.46 -0.03 1.06
CA VAL A 84 -16.88 0.83 2.12
C VAL A 84 -17.69 2.11 2.25
N MET A 85 -17.96 2.82 1.16
CA MET A 85 -18.75 4.06 1.17
C MET A 85 -20.21 3.82 1.60
N ALA A 86 -20.80 2.66 1.30
CA ALA A 86 -22.15 2.33 1.77
C ALA A 86 -22.21 2.11 3.28
N LEU A 87 -21.13 1.56 3.89
CA LEU A 87 -21.03 1.32 5.33
C LEU A 87 -20.50 2.53 6.11
N ALA A 88 -19.73 3.39 5.46
CA ALA A 88 -19.14 4.60 6.05
C ALA A 88 -19.32 5.78 5.09
N PRO A 89 -20.53 6.34 4.96
CA PRO A 89 -20.85 7.39 3.96
C PRO A 89 -20.09 8.70 4.18
N GLU A 90 -19.58 8.94 5.37
CA GLU A 90 -18.82 10.15 5.72
C GLU A 90 -17.28 9.98 5.55
N ILE A 91 -16.81 8.79 5.15
CA ILE A 91 -15.39 8.53 4.97
C ILE A 91 -14.82 9.39 3.83
N GLU A 92 -13.72 10.06 4.09
CA GLU A 92 -13.00 10.80 3.04
C GLU A 92 -12.27 9.83 2.10
N VAL A 93 -12.49 9.94 0.78
CA VAL A 93 -11.82 9.10 -0.22
C VAL A 93 -10.72 9.90 -0.90
N VAL A 94 -9.46 9.48 -0.70
CA VAL A 94 -8.26 10.07 -1.31
C VAL A 94 -7.71 9.14 -2.38
N LYS A 95 -7.45 9.66 -3.59
CA LYS A 95 -6.87 8.91 -4.71
C LYS A 95 -6.12 9.81 -5.68
N GLY A 96 -4.98 9.35 -6.19
CA GLY A 96 -4.23 9.99 -7.28
C GLY A 96 -3.66 11.38 -6.97
N VAL A 97 -3.61 11.79 -5.71
CA VAL A 97 -3.11 13.11 -5.28
C VAL A 97 -2.19 12.99 -4.07
N GLU A 98 -1.23 13.92 -3.96
CA GLU A 98 -0.38 14.05 -2.77
C GLU A 98 -1.04 15.04 -1.80
N VAL A 99 -1.42 14.55 -0.61
CA VAL A 99 -2.04 15.33 0.47
C VAL A 99 -1.52 14.90 1.83
N VAL A 100 -1.58 15.79 2.80
CA VAL A 100 -1.33 15.47 4.22
C VAL A 100 -2.62 14.87 4.79
N LEU A 101 -2.53 13.67 5.36
CA LEU A 101 -3.64 12.92 5.96
C LEU A 101 -3.71 13.14 7.48
N ALA A 102 -2.54 13.24 8.12
CA ALA A 102 -2.37 13.52 9.54
C ALA A 102 -0.96 14.05 9.77
N ASP A 103 -0.65 14.46 11.01
CA ASP A 103 0.69 14.90 11.37
C ASP A 103 1.72 13.77 11.15
N GLY A 104 2.70 14.04 10.29
CA GLY A 104 3.71 13.06 9.87
C GLY A 104 3.20 11.97 8.93
N ILE A 105 1.97 12.08 8.38
CA ILE A 105 1.43 11.10 7.43
C ILE A 105 0.90 11.80 6.18
N SER A 106 1.38 11.38 5.02
CA SER A 106 0.97 11.93 3.73
C SER A 106 0.89 10.86 2.65
N THR A 107 0.11 11.12 1.62
CA THR A 107 0.19 10.34 0.38
C THR A 107 1.48 10.64 -0.35
N TYR A 108 1.96 9.67 -1.13
CA TYR A 108 3.24 9.71 -1.82
C TYR A 108 3.05 9.24 -3.27
N SER A 109 3.39 10.07 -4.25
CA SER A 109 3.24 9.70 -5.67
C SER A 109 4.22 8.59 -6.06
N LEU A 110 3.67 7.52 -6.64
CA LEU A 110 4.36 6.30 -7.05
C LEU A 110 4.06 5.93 -8.51
N ALA A 111 4.00 6.92 -9.38
CA ALA A 111 3.69 6.71 -10.80
C ALA A 111 4.64 5.70 -11.46
N GLY A 112 4.08 4.86 -12.32
CA GLY A 112 4.84 3.83 -13.05
C GLY A 112 4.03 2.58 -13.31
N HIS A 113 3.55 1.91 -12.28
CA HIS A 113 2.60 0.80 -12.38
C HIS A 113 1.29 1.29 -13.02
N THR A 114 0.71 2.34 -12.46
CA THR A 114 -0.31 3.18 -13.09
C THR A 114 0.12 4.65 -13.01
N VAL A 115 -0.55 5.54 -13.76
CA VAL A 115 -0.24 6.99 -13.74
C VAL A 115 -0.69 7.65 -12.42
N ASP A 116 -1.72 7.12 -11.81
CA ASP A 116 -2.40 7.60 -10.61
C ASP A 116 -1.98 6.85 -9.33
N CYS A 117 -0.95 6.00 -9.42
CA CYS A 117 -0.50 5.22 -8.27
C CYS A 117 0.09 6.14 -7.18
N ILE A 118 -0.42 5.95 -5.96
CA ILE A 118 0.06 6.60 -4.75
C ILE A 118 0.30 5.57 -3.65
N GLY A 119 1.20 5.87 -2.75
CA GLY A 119 1.38 5.17 -1.48
C GLY A 119 1.08 6.08 -0.31
N VAL A 120 1.40 5.63 0.89
CA VAL A 120 1.31 6.42 2.11
C VAL A 120 2.65 6.38 2.84
N LEU A 121 3.23 7.56 3.07
CA LEU A 121 4.43 7.73 3.90
C LEU A 121 4.00 8.09 5.32
N ASP A 122 4.43 7.29 6.27
CA ASP A 122 4.37 7.56 7.70
C ASP A 122 5.78 7.91 8.19
N GLU A 123 6.05 9.20 8.34
CA GLU A 123 7.36 9.72 8.78
C GLU A 123 7.65 9.37 10.25
N ARG A 124 6.64 9.09 11.07
CA ARG A 124 6.79 8.71 12.49
C ARG A 124 7.51 7.38 12.64
N THR A 125 7.32 6.48 11.67
CA THR A 125 7.94 5.14 11.62
C THR A 125 8.92 4.98 10.45
N ALA A 126 9.15 6.06 9.68
CA ALA A 126 9.94 6.06 8.46
C ALA A 126 9.51 4.97 7.46
N THR A 127 8.21 4.73 7.36
CA THR A 127 7.63 3.62 6.58
C THR A 127 6.82 4.15 5.39
N LEU A 128 7.13 3.64 4.19
CA LEU A 128 6.35 3.87 2.99
C LEU A 128 5.54 2.61 2.64
N ILE A 129 4.22 2.71 2.69
CA ILE A 129 3.30 1.74 2.12
C ILE A 129 3.24 2.02 0.63
N THR A 130 3.73 1.09 -0.19
CA THR A 130 3.93 1.33 -1.63
C THR A 130 2.79 0.81 -2.50
N ALA A 131 1.91 -0.02 -1.96
CA ALA A 131 0.97 -0.78 -2.76
C ALA A 131 1.70 -1.45 -3.95
N ASP A 132 1.16 -1.33 -5.17
CA ASP A 132 1.79 -1.85 -6.40
C ASP A 132 2.79 -0.86 -7.04
N GLY A 133 2.95 0.33 -6.47
CA GLY A 133 3.92 1.31 -6.93
C GLY A 133 5.37 0.85 -6.79
N LEU A 134 5.62 -0.13 -5.90
CA LEU A 134 6.88 -0.84 -5.77
C LEU A 134 6.61 -2.21 -5.12
N GLN A 135 7.16 -3.27 -5.69
CA GLN A 135 6.99 -4.64 -5.19
C GLN A 135 8.33 -5.41 -5.10
N GLY A 136 9.43 -4.69 -4.91
CA GLY A 136 10.74 -5.27 -4.77
C GLY A 136 11.49 -5.53 -6.08
N ALA A 137 12.59 -6.22 -5.99
CA ALA A 137 13.52 -6.43 -7.08
C ALA A 137 12.92 -7.24 -8.24
N GLY A 138 12.97 -6.67 -9.43
CA GLY A 138 12.53 -7.37 -10.64
C GLY A 138 11.04 -7.66 -10.66
N VAL A 139 10.25 -6.73 -10.19
CA VAL A 139 8.78 -6.78 -10.11
C VAL A 139 8.13 -7.35 -11.37
N ASP A 140 8.57 -6.92 -12.54
CA ASP A 140 8.08 -7.43 -13.83
C ASP A 140 8.30 -8.96 -14.00
N LYS A 141 9.36 -9.51 -13.42
CA LYS A 141 9.59 -10.97 -13.38
C LYS A 141 8.52 -11.68 -12.55
N TYR A 142 7.96 -10.98 -11.58
CA TYR A 142 7.02 -11.51 -10.61
C TYR A 142 5.57 -11.12 -10.93
N ARG A 143 5.30 -10.74 -12.19
CA ARG A 143 3.97 -10.50 -12.75
C ARG A 143 3.34 -9.14 -12.47
N CYS A 144 4.02 -8.23 -11.82
CA CYS A 144 3.51 -6.86 -11.72
C CYS A 144 3.81 -6.09 -13.02
N SER A 145 2.79 -5.56 -13.63
CA SER A 145 2.96 -4.79 -14.88
C SER A 145 3.37 -3.35 -14.60
N ILE A 146 4.44 -2.88 -15.25
CA ILE A 146 4.83 -1.48 -15.25
C ILE A 146 4.40 -0.84 -16.58
N LYS A 147 3.45 0.09 -16.51
CA LYS A 147 2.86 0.72 -17.70
C LYS A 147 3.71 1.87 -18.23
N ASN A 148 4.39 2.59 -17.33
CA ASN A 148 5.31 3.67 -17.71
C ASN A 148 6.66 3.47 -17.01
N ARG A 149 7.61 2.91 -17.77
CA ARG A 149 8.94 2.58 -17.27
C ARG A 149 9.75 3.80 -16.85
N ALA A 150 9.67 4.91 -17.60
CA ALA A 150 10.41 6.13 -17.29
C ALA A 150 9.91 6.71 -15.95
N ALA A 151 8.59 6.89 -15.81
CA ALA A 151 8.00 7.35 -14.56
C ALA A 151 8.29 6.42 -13.37
N TYR A 152 8.34 5.10 -13.63
CA TYR A 152 8.71 4.15 -12.58
C TYR A 152 10.15 4.33 -12.09
N ILE A 153 11.11 4.52 -13.00
CA ILE A 153 12.50 4.80 -12.64
C ILE A 153 12.63 6.12 -11.87
N GLU A 154 11.92 7.17 -12.30
CA GLU A 154 11.87 8.46 -11.59
C GLU A 154 11.31 8.28 -10.17
N THR A 155 10.26 7.48 -10.01
CA THR A 155 9.70 7.12 -8.70
C THR A 155 10.72 6.39 -7.82
N LEU A 156 11.44 5.41 -8.36
CA LEU A 156 12.47 4.67 -7.61
C LEU A 156 13.62 5.58 -7.18
N GLU A 157 14.08 6.48 -8.05
CA GLU A 157 15.13 7.46 -7.71
C GLU A 157 14.64 8.49 -6.68
N LYS A 158 13.37 8.93 -6.76
CA LYS A 158 12.74 9.79 -5.75
C LYS A 158 12.79 9.11 -4.38
N ILE A 159 12.33 7.86 -4.24
CA ILE A 159 12.36 7.10 -2.98
C ILE A 159 13.81 6.92 -2.50
N LYS A 160 14.73 6.63 -3.42
CA LYS A 160 16.14 6.40 -3.11
C LYS A 160 16.83 7.63 -2.53
N THR A 161 16.39 8.82 -2.87
CA THR A 161 16.94 10.08 -2.35
C THR A 161 16.16 10.63 -1.14
N ASP A 162 14.98 10.10 -0.84
CA ASP A 162 14.17 10.53 0.29
C ASP A 162 14.62 9.84 1.58
N GLU A 163 15.32 10.58 2.45
CA GLU A 163 15.85 10.05 3.71
C GLU A 163 14.77 9.71 4.75
N ARG A 164 13.51 10.14 4.52
CA ARG A 164 12.37 9.81 5.39
C ARG A 164 11.92 8.36 5.24
N VAL A 165 12.36 7.66 4.16
CA VAL A 165 11.95 6.29 3.87
C VAL A 165 13.04 5.32 4.30
N GLU A 166 12.79 4.59 5.38
CA GLU A 166 13.67 3.53 5.88
C GLU A 166 13.07 2.13 5.76
N ASN A 167 11.73 2.05 5.62
CA ASN A 167 11.03 0.79 5.52
C ASN A 167 10.01 0.84 4.37
N LEU A 168 9.78 -0.31 3.73
CA LEU A 168 8.79 -0.47 2.65
C LEU A 168 7.80 -1.59 3.02
N LEU A 169 6.51 -1.34 2.77
CA LEU A 169 5.45 -2.34 2.86
C LEU A 169 4.76 -2.47 1.51
N PHE A 170 4.71 -3.68 0.96
CA PHE A 170 4.10 -4.01 -0.33
C PHE A 170 2.71 -4.61 -0.16
N SER A 171 1.85 -4.53 -1.18
CA SER A 171 0.52 -5.14 -1.12
C SER A 171 0.54 -6.65 -1.33
N HIS A 172 1.51 -7.16 -2.07
CA HIS A 172 1.61 -8.58 -2.42
C HIS A 172 2.97 -9.16 -2.08
N ALA A 173 3.02 -10.49 -1.97
CA ALA A 173 4.26 -11.25 -1.98
C ALA A 173 4.23 -12.23 -3.15
N TYR A 174 5.12 -12.07 -4.12
CA TYR A 174 5.22 -12.93 -5.30
C TYR A 174 6.40 -13.90 -5.22
N GLU A 175 6.15 -15.14 -5.59
CA GLU A 175 7.22 -16.12 -5.78
C GLU A 175 8.12 -15.73 -6.98
N PRO A 176 9.41 -16.03 -6.91
CA PRO A 176 10.14 -16.74 -5.85
C PRO A 176 10.68 -15.86 -4.72
N TRP A 177 10.49 -14.53 -4.78
CA TRP A 177 11.04 -13.61 -3.80
C TRP A 177 10.24 -13.62 -2.48
N ASN A 178 8.93 -13.76 -2.56
CA ASN A 178 7.97 -13.96 -1.48
C ASN A 178 8.15 -13.03 -0.27
N LYS A 179 8.41 -11.74 -0.55
CA LYS A 179 8.53 -10.70 0.46
C LYS A 179 7.46 -9.64 0.28
N ASP A 180 6.83 -9.23 1.36
CA ASP A 180 5.84 -8.16 1.39
C ASP A 180 6.30 -6.95 2.20
N HIS A 181 7.55 -6.96 2.67
CA HIS A 181 8.18 -5.84 3.38
C HIS A 181 9.69 -5.84 3.23
N ILE A 182 10.29 -4.67 3.44
CA ILE A 182 11.73 -4.46 3.59
C ILE A 182 11.95 -3.53 4.76
N CYS A 183 12.85 -3.88 5.67
CA CYS A 183 13.17 -3.09 6.85
C CYS A 183 14.63 -2.62 6.83
N GLY A 184 14.80 -1.35 7.16
CA GLY A 184 16.11 -0.69 7.26
C GLY A 184 16.56 -0.05 5.96
N ARG A 185 17.08 1.18 6.07
CA ARG A 185 17.49 2.02 4.93
C ARG A 185 18.45 1.32 3.99
N GLY A 186 19.41 0.55 4.51
CA GLY A 186 20.37 -0.18 3.69
C GLY A 186 19.69 -1.17 2.73
N GLU A 187 18.75 -1.97 3.23
CA GLU A 187 18.01 -2.95 2.44
C GLU A 187 17.07 -2.27 1.45
N VAL A 188 16.46 -1.15 1.82
CA VAL A 188 15.67 -0.31 0.91
C VAL A 188 16.51 0.17 -0.27
N LEU A 189 17.71 0.70 -0.03
CA LEU A 189 18.61 1.17 -1.08
C LEU A 189 19.07 0.04 -2.01
N VAL A 190 19.31 -1.15 -1.47
CA VAL A 190 19.64 -2.36 -2.27
C VAL A 190 18.46 -2.71 -3.17
N CYS A 191 17.25 -2.82 -2.61
CA CYS A 191 16.03 -3.13 -3.37
C CYS A 191 15.79 -2.12 -4.51
N LEU A 192 15.83 -0.82 -4.21
CA LEU A 192 15.64 0.24 -5.21
C LEU A 192 16.68 0.20 -6.31
N SER A 193 17.96 0.01 -5.94
CA SER A 193 19.06 -0.07 -6.91
C SER A 193 18.93 -1.27 -7.84
N ASP A 194 18.46 -2.40 -7.32
CA ASP A 194 18.19 -3.61 -8.09
C ASP A 194 17.04 -3.41 -9.09
N CYS A 195 15.96 -2.78 -8.63
CA CYS A 195 14.82 -2.41 -9.49
C CYS A 195 15.25 -1.43 -10.60
N ILE A 196 16.00 -0.38 -10.26
CA ILE A 196 16.50 0.60 -11.23
C ILE A 196 17.39 -0.08 -12.25
N LYS A 197 18.32 -0.95 -11.84
CA LYS A 197 19.17 -1.72 -12.73
C LYS A 197 18.37 -2.62 -13.66
N TYR A 198 17.36 -3.31 -13.14
CA TYR A 198 16.50 -4.20 -13.90
C TYR A 198 15.69 -3.46 -14.96
N PHE A 199 15.05 -2.36 -14.58
CA PHE A 199 14.22 -1.54 -15.48
C PHE A 199 15.03 -0.53 -16.29
N GLY A 200 16.21 -0.09 -15.86
CA GLY A 200 17.11 0.85 -16.56
C GLY A 200 17.97 0.23 -17.63
N GLY A 201 18.21 -1.09 -17.59
CA GLY A 201 18.98 -1.78 -18.63
C GLY A 201 18.28 -1.75 -20.00
N ASN A 202 19.01 -1.40 -21.06
CA ASN A 202 18.52 -1.54 -22.43
C ASN A 202 18.24 -3.02 -22.69
N LYS A 203 16.97 -3.40 -22.84
CA LYS A 203 16.54 -4.65 -23.46
C LYS A 203 16.35 -4.44 -24.94
#